data_516a1174d4fc878b07d230d6d6d20015
#
_entry.id   516a1174d4fc878b07d230d6d6d20015
#
_cell.length_a   1.000
_cell.length_b   1.000
_cell.length_c   1.000
_cell.angle_alpha   90.00
_cell.angle_beta   90.00
_cell.angle_gamma   90.00
#
_symmetry.space_group_name_H-M   'P 1'
#
loop_
_entity.id
_entity.type
_entity.pdbx_description
1 polymer ?
#
loop_
_entity_poly.entity_id
_entity_poly.type
_entity_poly.pdbx_seq_one_letter_code
_entity_poly.pdbx_strand_id
1 'polypeptide(L)'
;MKPQSYLIPMVVEQTSRGERSYDIYSRLLQDRIVLLGGEVTDESANLIVAQLLFLQAQDAKKEISMYINSPGGSVTAGFAILAEMNDMLRDRPFFG
;
A
#
# COMPACT_ATOMS: atom_id res chain seq x y z
N MET A 1 3.95 -23.46 5.48
CA MET A 1 4.15 -22.62 4.31
C MET A 1 5.62 -22.39 4.10
N LYS A 2 6.01 -22.43 2.88
CA LYS A 2 7.38 -22.13 2.56
C LYS A 2 7.62 -20.63 2.72
N PRO A 3 8.65 -20.23 3.43
CA PRO A 3 8.94 -18.81 3.55
C PRO A 3 9.33 -18.23 2.20
N GLN A 4 8.96 -17.00 1.99
CA GLN A 4 9.37 -16.29 0.81
C GLN A 4 10.86 -16.03 0.88
N SER A 5 11.51 -16.32 -0.21
CA SER A 5 12.95 -16.06 -0.31
C SER A 5 13.22 -14.78 -1.07
N TYR A 6 12.22 -13.97 -1.30
CA TYR A 6 12.40 -12.69 -1.98
C TYR A 6 13.17 -11.74 -1.09
N LEU A 7 14.19 -11.16 -1.66
CA LEU A 7 14.87 -10.05 -1.01
C LEU A 7 14.14 -8.78 -1.42
N ILE A 8 13.67 -8.03 -0.44
CA ILE A 8 13.07 -6.74 -0.71
C ILE A 8 14.21 -5.77 -0.99
N PRO A 9 14.25 -5.16 -2.18
CA PRO A 9 15.34 -4.24 -2.49
C PRO A 9 15.37 -3.06 -1.54
N MET A 10 16.58 -2.67 -1.16
CA MET A 10 16.79 -1.48 -0.37
C MET A 10 17.19 -0.34 -1.29
N VAL A 11 16.71 0.84 -0.98
CA VAL A 11 17.09 2.06 -1.70
C VAL A 11 17.75 3.01 -0.73
N VAL A 12 18.71 3.76 -1.22
CA VAL A 12 19.47 4.72 -0.42
C VAL A 12 19.21 6.11 -0.97
N GLU A 13 18.85 7.02 -0.07
CA GLU A 13 18.61 8.40 -0.44
C GLU A 13 19.58 9.32 0.30
N GLN A 14 20.04 10.35 -0.39
CA GLN A 14 20.79 11.42 0.24
C GLN A 14 19.80 12.44 0.78
N THR A 15 19.95 12.77 2.03
CA THR A 15 19.13 13.80 2.66
C THR A 15 20.04 14.85 3.27
N SER A 16 19.46 15.95 3.72
CA SER A 16 20.23 17.00 4.37
C SER A 16 20.89 16.52 5.67
N ARG A 17 20.45 15.38 6.20
CA ARG A 17 20.97 14.78 7.42
C ARG A 17 21.87 13.58 7.17
N GLY A 18 22.23 13.33 5.90
CA GLY A 18 23.03 12.21 5.52
C GLY A 18 22.22 11.19 4.72
N GLU A 19 22.77 9.98 4.60
CA GLU A 19 22.12 8.92 3.87
C GLU A 19 21.05 8.26 4.71
N ARG A 20 19.96 7.87 4.04
CA ARG A 20 18.94 7.05 4.64
C ARG A 20 18.63 5.86 3.75
N SER A 21 18.47 4.71 4.39
CA SER A 21 18.09 3.47 3.71
C SER A 21 16.64 3.14 3.99
N TYR A 22 15.93 2.74 2.96
CA TYR A 22 14.55 2.29 3.07
C TYR A 22 14.39 1.01 2.26
N ASP A 23 13.52 0.10 2.69
CA ASP A 23 13.06 -0.91 1.75
C ASP A 23 12.18 -0.22 0.71
N ILE A 24 12.09 -0.83 -0.48
CA ILE A 24 11.41 -0.16 -1.61
C ILE A 24 9.93 0.13 -1.29
N TYR A 25 9.25 -0.78 -0.57
CA TYR A 25 7.84 -0.57 -0.26
C TYR A 25 7.65 0.61 0.70
N SER A 26 8.49 0.71 1.72
CA SER A 26 8.43 1.82 2.66
C SER A 26 8.72 3.14 1.97
N ARG A 27 9.67 3.14 1.04
CA ARG A 27 9.99 4.35 0.30
C ARG A 27 8.84 4.80 -0.59
N LEU A 28 8.21 3.86 -1.28
CA LEU A 28 7.04 4.17 -2.11
C LEU A 28 5.89 4.69 -1.26
N LEU A 29 5.72 4.13 -0.07
CA LEU A 29 4.65 4.55 0.82
C LEU A 29 4.79 6.02 1.23
N GLN A 30 6.02 6.52 1.35
CA GLN A 30 6.24 7.94 1.63
C GLN A 30 5.65 8.84 0.55
N ASP A 31 5.62 8.37 -0.68
CA ASP A 31 5.02 9.09 -1.79
C ASP A 31 3.56 8.71 -2.00
N ARG A 32 2.96 8.08 -1.01
CA ARG A 32 1.56 7.66 -0.99
C ARG A 32 1.24 6.67 -2.10
N ILE A 33 2.19 5.78 -2.36
CA ILE A 33 2.05 4.70 -3.35
C ILE A 33 1.88 3.39 -2.61
N VAL A 34 0.79 2.69 -2.88
CA VAL A 34 0.50 1.38 -2.31
C VAL A 34 0.52 0.36 -3.43
N LEU A 35 1.25 -0.71 -3.23
CA LEU A 35 1.41 -1.75 -4.25
C LEU A 35 0.77 -3.05 -3.77
N LEU A 36 -0.16 -3.56 -4.55
CA LEU A 36 -0.70 -4.90 -4.36
C LEU A 36 -0.11 -5.79 -5.45
N GLY A 37 0.95 -6.50 -5.10
CA GLY A 37 1.64 -7.38 -6.04
C GLY A 37 1.59 -8.81 -5.53
N GLY A 38 0.76 -9.61 -6.11
CA GLY A 38 0.63 -10.99 -5.72
C GLY A 38 -0.81 -11.34 -5.42
N GLU A 39 -1.00 -12.52 -4.86
CA GLU A 39 -2.34 -13.04 -4.60
C GLU A 39 -3.04 -12.27 -3.49
N VAL A 40 -4.34 -12.05 -3.64
CA VAL A 40 -5.16 -11.43 -2.61
C VAL A 40 -5.53 -12.49 -1.58
N THR A 41 -4.96 -12.37 -0.40
CA THR A 41 -5.24 -13.24 0.75
C THR A 41 -5.68 -12.36 1.91
N ASP A 42 -6.12 -12.99 3.00
CA ASP A 42 -6.43 -12.23 4.20
C ASP A 42 -5.23 -11.42 4.68
N GLU A 43 -4.04 -12.01 4.63
CA GLU A 43 -2.83 -11.31 5.07
C GLU A 43 -2.49 -10.14 4.18
N SER A 44 -2.50 -10.34 2.85
CA SER A 44 -2.16 -9.25 1.94
C SER A 44 -3.21 -8.15 1.98
N ALA A 45 -4.48 -8.51 2.13
CA ALA A 45 -5.55 -7.52 2.26
C ALA A 45 -5.39 -6.69 3.52
N ASN A 46 -5.06 -7.32 4.65
CA ASN A 46 -4.84 -6.61 5.91
C ASN A 46 -3.69 -5.61 5.79
N LEU A 47 -2.62 -6.00 5.10
CA LEU A 47 -1.49 -5.09 4.90
C LEU A 47 -1.87 -3.90 4.03
N ILE A 48 -2.67 -4.13 2.99
CA ILE A 48 -3.14 -3.04 2.14
C ILE A 48 -4.04 -2.09 2.93
N VAL A 49 -5.00 -2.64 3.66
CA VAL A 49 -5.91 -1.82 4.48
C VAL A 49 -5.14 -1.01 5.51
N ALA A 50 -4.15 -1.63 6.16
CA ALA A 50 -3.33 -0.92 7.15
C ALA A 50 -2.58 0.26 6.52
N GLN A 51 -2.04 0.07 5.33
CA GLN A 51 -1.34 1.14 4.61
C GLN A 51 -2.30 2.28 4.23
N LEU A 52 -3.49 1.93 3.77
CA LEU A 52 -4.50 2.94 3.44
C LEU A 52 -4.91 3.75 4.66
N LEU A 53 -5.14 3.06 5.78
CA LEU A 53 -5.48 3.74 7.03
C LEU A 53 -4.37 4.67 7.50
N PHE A 54 -3.13 4.22 7.39
CA PHE A 54 -1.98 5.02 7.77
C PHE A 54 -1.89 6.31 6.93
N LEU A 55 -2.03 6.16 5.62
CA LEU A 55 -1.95 7.31 4.72
C LEU A 55 -3.13 8.27 4.92
N GLN A 56 -4.31 7.73 5.15
CA GLN A 56 -5.49 8.54 5.43
C GLN A 56 -5.31 9.34 6.72
N ALA A 57 -4.72 8.74 7.73
CA ALA A 57 -4.48 9.42 9.00
C ALA A 57 -3.47 10.56 8.85
N GLN A 58 -2.50 10.41 7.95
CA GLN A 58 -1.53 11.47 7.70
C GLN A 58 -2.15 12.68 7.00
N ASP A 59 -2.94 12.44 5.99
CA ASP A 59 -3.64 13.49 5.23
C ASP A 59 -4.78 12.85 4.47
N ALA A 60 -5.98 13.04 4.95
CA ALA A 60 -7.17 12.44 4.37
C ALA A 60 -7.51 12.99 2.99
N LYS A 61 -6.93 14.12 2.60
CA LYS A 61 -7.29 14.79 1.36
C LYS A 61 -6.28 14.62 0.23
N LYS A 62 -5.09 14.12 0.53
CA LYS A 62 -4.10 13.86 -0.50
C LYS A 62 -4.37 12.56 -1.20
N GLU A 63 -4.07 12.55 -2.49
CA GLU A 63 -4.24 11.36 -3.31
C GLU A 63 -3.36 10.21 -2.84
N ILE A 64 -3.88 9.02 -3.01
CA ILE A 64 -3.14 7.78 -2.84
C ILE A 64 -3.14 7.08 -4.19
N SER A 65 -1.96 6.68 -4.65
CA SER A 65 -1.84 5.90 -5.88
C SER A 65 -1.74 4.43 -5.52
N MET A 66 -2.60 3.62 -6.12
CA MET A 66 -2.58 2.20 -5.87
C MET A 66 -2.29 1.45 -7.17
N TYR A 67 -1.22 0.67 -7.14
CA TYR A 67 -0.84 -0.15 -8.27
C TYR A 67 -1.18 -1.60 -7.97
N ILE A 68 -1.93 -2.21 -8.86
CA ILE A 68 -2.39 -3.57 -8.67
C ILE A 68 -1.80 -4.44 -9.76
N ASN A 69 -1.01 -5.43 -9.35
CA ASN A 69 -0.46 -6.43 -10.22
C ASN A 69 -0.69 -7.79 -9.56
N SER A 70 -1.92 -8.27 -9.65
CA SER A 70 -2.36 -9.44 -8.91
C SER A 70 -3.18 -10.36 -9.81
N PRO A 71 -3.01 -11.68 -9.70
CA PRO A 71 -3.87 -12.62 -10.41
C PRO A 71 -5.27 -12.73 -9.80
N GLY A 72 -5.52 -12.05 -8.68
CA GLY A 72 -6.74 -12.17 -7.92
C GLY A 72 -6.53 -12.99 -6.67
N GLY A 73 -7.58 -13.65 -6.20
CA GLY A 73 -7.49 -14.45 -4.99
C GLY A 73 -8.80 -14.45 -4.23
N SER A 74 -8.73 -14.26 -2.92
CA SER A 74 -9.90 -14.28 -2.06
C SER A 74 -10.87 -13.13 -2.37
N VAL A 75 -12.10 -13.47 -2.68
CA VAL A 75 -13.15 -12.48 -2.95
C VAL A 75 -13.46 -11.67 -1.69
N THR A 76 -13.54 -12.36 -0.56
CA THR A 76 -13.82 -11.71 0.73
C THR A 76 -12.72 -10.71 1.11
N ALA A 77 -11.46 -11.12 0.95
CA ALA A 77 -10.34 -10.24 1.23
C ALA A 77 -10.32 -9.03 0.28
N GLY A 78 -10.65 -9.25 -0.99
CA GLY A 78 -10.75 -8.17 -1.96
C GLY A 78 -11.84 -7.17 -1.59
N PHE A 79 -12.97 -7.64 -1.08
CA PHE A 79 -14.03 -6.76 -0.63
C PHE A 79 -13.60 -5.90 0.57
N ALA A 80 -12.75 -6.44 1.44
CA ALA A 80 -12.24 -5.66 2.56
C ALA A 80 -11.44 -4.44 2.08
N ILE A 81 -10.62 -4.63 1.05
CA ILE A 81 -9.87 -3.54 0.45
C ILE A 81 -10.83 -2.52 -0.18
N LEU A 82 -11.82 -2.99 -0.93
CA LEU A 82 -12.79 -2.11 -1.58
C LEU A 82 -13.61 -1.32 -0.55
N ALA A 83 -13.98 -1.95 0.54
CA ALA A 83 -14.74 -1.28 1.59
C ALA A 83 -13.94 -0.12 2.20
N GLU A 84 -12.65 -0.35 2.44
CA GLU A 84 -11.79 0.71 2.97
C GLU A 84 -11.64 1.85 1.97
N MET A 85 -11.45 1.53 0.70
CA MET A 85 -11.34 2.55 -0.34
C MET A 85 -12.63 3.38 -0.43
N ASN A 86 -13.79 2.74 -0.33
CA ASN A 86 -15.06 3.45 -0.34
C ASN A 86 -15.19 4.40 0.83
N ASP A 87 -14.79 3.97 2.03
CA ASP A 87 -14.83 4.82 3.20
C ASP A 87 -13.95 6.05 3.03
N MET A 88 -12.79 5.88 2.44
CA MET A 88 -11.87 6.99 2.19
C MET A 88 -12.44 7.98 1.19
N LEU A 89 -13.24 7.52 0.24
CA LEU A 89 -13.80 8.36 -0.80
C LEU A 89 -15.01 9.18 -0.35
N ARG A 90 -15.53 8.90 0.83
CA ARG A 90 -16.65 9.69 1.36
C ARG A 90 -16.30 11.13 1.60
N ASP A 91 -15.06 11.40 1.95
CA ASP A 91 -14.62 12.73 2.36
C ASP A 91 -14.01 13.53 1.24
N ARG A 92 -14.01 12.98 0.03
CA ARG A 92 -13.44 13.68 -1.12
C ARG A 92 -13.99 13.13 -2.43
N PRO A 93 -13.97 13.94 -3.50
CA PRO A 93 -14.43 13.45 -4.80
C PRO A 93 -13.56 12.31 -5.30
N PHE A 94 -14.20 11.44 -6.04
CA PHE A 94 -13.51 10.35 -6.70
C PHE A 94 -13.15 10.78 -8.13
N PHE A 95 -11.88 10.60 -8.45
CA PHE A 95 -11.39 10.83 -9.81
C PHE A 95 -10.85 9.49 -10.29
N GLY A 96 -11.61 8.85 -11.12
CA GLY A 96 -11.32 7.50 -11.62
C GLY A 96 -10.09 7.41 -12.48
#